data_7c83e9fc0e224a6f1aff521c96cbf538
#
_entry.id   7c83e9fc0e224a6f1aff521c96cbf538
#
_cell.length_a   1.000
_cell.length_b   1.000
_cell.length_c   1.000
_cell.angle_alpha   90.00
_cell.angle_beta   90.00
_cell.angle_gamma   90.00
#
_symmetry.space_group_name_H-M   'P 1'
#
loop_
_entity.id
_entity.type
_entity.pdbx_description
1 polymer ?
#
loop_
_entity_poly.entity_id
_entity_poly.type
_entity_poly.pdbx_seq_one_letter_code
_entity_poly.pdbx_strand_id
1 'polypeptide(L)' 'MGKLLCPQCKIAGLYVKNGREERLLVYVSNEGRVIPRNPEEDMEGFDLTIVYCLGCSWSGSPKRLVRR' A
#
# COMPACT_ATOMS: atom_id res chain seq x y z
N MET A 1 -4.96 13.42 10.01
CA MET A 1 -4.23 12.23 9.61
C MET A 1 -4.88 11.62 8.40
N GLY A 2 -4.24 11.75 7.28
CA GLY A 2 -4.77 11.23 6.04
C GLY A 2 -4.03 10.01 5.57
N LYS A 3 -4.75 9.14 4.90
CA LYS A 3 -4.18 8.02 4.18
C LYS A 3 -4.51 8.22 2.72
N LEU A 4 -3.56 7.86 1.86
CA LEU A 4 -3.82 7.89 0.43
C LEU A 4 -4.71 6.70 0.06
N LEU A 5 -5.50 6.88 -0.98
CA LEU A 5 -6.52 5.92 -1.38
C LEU A 5 -6.24 5.39 -2.78
N CYS A 6 -6.74 4.18 -3.03
CA CYS A 6 -6.74 3.62 -4.38
C CYS A 6 -7.48 4.57 -5.34
N PRO A 7 -6.90 4.89 -6.50
CA PRO A 7 -7.55 5.81 -7.43
C PRO A 7 -8.82 5.24 -8.07
N GLN A 8 -9.03 3.93 -8.01
CA GLN A 8 -10.22 3.31 -8.59
C GLN A 8 -11.34 3.15 -7.59
N CYS A 9 -11.08 2.47 -6.47
CA CYS A 9 -12.16 2.17 -5.53
C CYS A 9 -12.14 3.02 -4.27
N LYS A 10 -11.14 3.88 -4.11
CA LYS A 10 -11.06 4.84 -3.02
C LYS A 10 -10.99 4.24 -1.63
N ILE A 11 -10.38 3.07 -1.51
CA ILE A 11 -10.14 2.47 -0.20
C ILE A 11 -8.68 2.64 0.19
N ALA A 12 -8.41 2.67 1.49
CA ALA A 12 -7.05 2.82 2.01
C ALA A 12 -6.33 1.49 2.17
N GLY A 13 -7.03 0.37 2.07
CA GLY A 13 -6.45 -0.96 2.26
C GLY A 13 -5.60 -1.38 1.08
N LEU A 14 -4.30 -1.46 1.33
CA LEU A 14 -3.32 -1.79 0.30
C LEU A 14 -2.40 -2.89 0.85
N TYR A 15 -1.67 -3.54 -0.04
CA TYR A 15 -0.66 -4.49 0.37
C TYR A 15 0.53 -4.43 -0.58
N VAL A 16 1.65 -4.96 -0.13
CA VAL A 16 2.86 -5.10 -0.94
C VAL A 16 3.23 -6.57 -1.00
N LYS A 17 4.04 -6.94 -1.98
CA LYS A 17 4.51 -8.31 -2.17
C LYS A 17 6.03 -8.36 -2.16
N ASN A 18 6.57 -9.55 -1.90
CA ASN A 18 8.00 -9.79 -2.02
C ASN A 18 8.24 -10.88 -3.07
N GLY A 19 9.50 -11.26 -3.24
CA GLY A 19 9.87 -12.28 -4.22
C GLY A 19 9.34 -13.68 -3.92
N ARG A 20 8.82 -13.90 -2.73
CA ARG A 20 8.21 -15.17 -2.34
C ARG A 20 6.70 -15.16 -2.45
N GLU A 21 6.14 -14.12 -3.04
CA GLU A 21 4.71 -13.91 -3.18
C GLU A 21 3.99 -13.76 -1.84
N GLU A 22 4.72 -13.45 -0.79
CA GLU A 22 4.12 -13.11 0.48
C GLU A 22 3.51 -11.72 0.40
N ARG A 23 2.46 -11.50 1.16
CA ARG A 23 1.74 -10.22 1.17
C ARG A 23 1.83 -9.59 2.55
N LEU A 24 2.00 -8.29 2.56
CA LEU A 24 2.03 -7.52 3.80
C LEU A 24 1.03 -6.37 3.67
N LEU A 25 0.08 -6.31 4.58
CA LEU A 25 -0.91 -5.25 4.57
C LEU A 25 -0.26 -3.94 5.00
N VAL A 26 -0.47 -2.91 4.20
CA VAL A 26 0.12 -1.60 4.44
C VAL A 26 -0.91 -0.50 4.16
N TYR A 27 -0.56 0.70 4.53
CA TYR A 27 -1.25 1.90 4.06
C TYR A 27 -0.19 2.93 3.69
N VAL A 28 -0.59 3.93 2.95
CA VAL A 28 0.32 5.00 2.52
C VAL A 28 -0.17 6.31 3.12
N SER A 29 0.73 6.99 3.84
CA SER A 29 0.41 8.27 4.47
C SER A 29 0.30 9.36 3.40
N ASN A 30 -0.25 10.52 3.80
CA ASN A 30 -0.34 11.68 2.91
C ASN A 30 1.01 12.14 2.38
N GLU A 31 2.07 11.75 3.06
CA GLU A 31 3.43 12.10 2.65
C GLU A 31 4.00 11.12 1.64
N GLY A 32 3.24 10.10 1.27
CA GLY A 32 3.69 9.08 0.33
C GLY A 32 4.53 7.98 0.98
N ARG A 33 4.48 7.86 2.27
CA ARG A 33 5.26 6.87 3.00
C ARG A 33 4.45 5.59 3.18
N VAL A 34 5.03 4.46 2.80
CA VAL A 34 4.41 3.15 2.98
C VAL A 34 4.66 2.70 4.42
N ILE A 35 3.57 2.39 5.12
CA ILE A 35 3.62 2.04 6.54
C ILE A 35 2.90 0.71 6.74
N PRO A 36 3.52 -0.27 7.44
CA PRO A 36 2.84 -1.54 7.69
C PRO A 36 1.64 -1.32 8.60
N ARG A 37 0.56 -2.02 8.29
CA ARG A 37 -0.66 -1.91 9.06
C ARG A 37 -0.47 -2.38 10.49
N ASN A 38 0.34 -3.42 10.66
CA ASN A 38 0.75 -3.90 11.98
C ASN A 38 2.16 -3.39 12.23
N PRO A 39 2.39 -2.54 13.24
CA PRO A 39 3.72 -1.97 13.49
C PRO A 39 4.78 -3.01 13.84
N GLU A 40 4.38 -4.22 14.20
CA GLU A 40 5.32 -5.29 14.47
C GLU A 40 5.84 -5.97 13.21
N GLU A 41 5.20 -5.72 12.07
CA GLU A 41 5.62 -6.31 10.81
C GLU A 41 6.82 -5.57 10.25
N ASP A 42 7.73 -6.36 9.64
CA ASP A 42 8.91 -5.81 9.00
C ASP A 42 8.69 -5.81 7.49
N MET A 43 8.91 -4.66 6.87
CA MET A 43 8.78 -4.52 5.43
C MET A 43 10.05 -4.87 4.66
N GLU A 44 11.07 -5.33 5.35
CA GLU A 44 12.32 -5.69 4.70
C GLU A 44 12.11 -6.81 3.69
N GLY A 45 12.65 -6.63 2.50
CA GLY A 45 12.48 -7.60 1.43
C GLY A 45 11.23 -7.41 0.59
N PHE A 46 10.33 -6.53 1.00
CA PHE A 46 9.13 -6.25 0.21
C PHE A 46 9.39 -5.11 -0.76
N ASP A 47 8.76 -5.20 -1.94
CA ASP A 47 8.87 -4.17 -2.96
C ASP A 47 7.89 -3.05 -2.63
N LEU A 48 8.40 -1.92 -2.20
CA LEU A 48 7.57 -0.77 -1.83
C LEU A 48 7.31 0.18 -2.99
N THR A 49 7.85 -0.14 -4.17
CA THR A 49 7.64 0.70 -5.35
C THR A 49 6.29 0.43 -6.01
N ILE A 50 5.66 -0.70 -5.69
CA ILE A 50 4.36 -1.07 -6.22
C ILE A 50 3.48 -1.49 -5.05
N VAL A 51 2.29 -0.89 -4.97
CA VAL A 51 1.28 -1.28 -4.00
C VAL A 51 0.08 -1.84 -4.73
N TYR A 52 -0.67 -2.71 -4.06
CA TYR A 52 -1.82 -3.39 -4.63
C TYR A 52 -3.04 -3.05 -3.81
N CYS A 53 -4.17 -2.86 -4.47
CA CYS A 53 -5.41 -2.58 -3.79
C CYS A 53 -6.07 -3.88 -3.33
N LEU A 54 -6.56 -3.89 -2.09
CA LEU A 54 -7.26 -5.06 -1.56
C LEU A 54 -8.67 -5.21 -2.12
N GLY A 55 -9.25 -4.15 -2.66
CA GLY A 55 -10.64 -4.16 -3.06
C GLY A 55 -10.89 -4.38 -4.55
N CYS A 56 -10.07 -3.83 -5.43
CA CYS A 56 -10.36 -3.83 -6.86
C CYS A 56 -9.21 -4.33 -7.73
N SER A 57 -8.20 -4.92 -7.15
CA SER A 57 -7.06 -5.47 -7.88
C SER A 57 -6.20 -4.42 -8.59
N TRP A 58 -6.40 -3.14 -8.29
CA TRP A 58 -5.53 -2.09 -8.83
C TRP A 58 -4.11 -2.28 -8.30
N SER A 59 -3.12 -1.98 -9.12
CA SER A 59 -1.72 -1.96 -8.69
C SER A 59 -1.00 -0.81 -9.38
N GLY A 60 0.02 -0.32 -8.71
CA GLY A 60 0.82 0.75 -9.27
C GLY A 60 1.68 1.42 -8.21
N SER A 61 2.34 2.51 -8.60
CA SER A 61 3.19 3.26 -7.70
C SER A 61 2.39 3.93 -6.60
N PRO A 62 2.93 4.00 -5.36
CA PRO A 62 2.29 4.78 -4.30
C PRO A 62 2.01 6.24 -4.69
N LYS A 63 2.79 6.76 -5.64
CA LYS A 63 2.60 8.14 -6.10
C LYS A 63 1.31 8.33 -6.89
N ARG A 64 0.71 7.25 -7.37
CA ARG A 64 -0.55 7.30 -8.12
C ARG A 64 -1.77 7.29 -7.21
N LEU A 65 -1.59 7.03 -5.94
CA LEU A 65 -2.68 7.05 -4.99
C LEU A 65 -3.23 8.47 -4.87
N VAL A 66 -4.50 8.56 -4.51
CA VAL A 66 -5.16 9.84 -4.44
C VAL A 66 -5.49 10.20 -3.00
N ARG A 67 -5.65 11.48 -2.76
CA ARG A 67 -6.09 11.97 -1.46
C ARG A 67 -7.60 11.95 -1.40
N ARG A 68 -8.06 11.89 -0.19
CA ARG A 68 -9.49 11.89 0.07
C ARG A 68 -10.16 13.20 -0.38
#